data_dcef99dd57687912aeff9b6cf9ddfcd7
#
_entry.id   dcef99dd57687912aeff9b6cf9ddfcd7
#
_cell.length_a   1.000
_cell.length_b   1.000
_cell.length_c   1.000
_cell.angle_alpha   90.00
_cell.angle_beta   90.00
_cell.angle_gamma   90.00
#
_symmetry.space_group_name_H-M   'P 1'
#
loop_
_entity.id
_entity.type
_entity.pdbx_description
1 polymer ?
#
loop_
_entity_poly.entity_id
_entity_poly.type
_entity_poly.pdbx_seq_one_letter_code
_entity_poly.pdbx_strand_id
1 'polypeptide(L)'
;MSYWDSSALVKLYVQELDSAEFRALALKASRVATGSLTRHEVRTVFRRREAEGVLPSGEAAALYAELNADIAAADIVIQPETADMEREFGAVLEV
;
A
#
# COMPACT_ATOMS: atom_id res chain seq x y z
N MET A 1 6.00 -5.37 -12.61
CA MET A 1 5.71 -5.21 -11.17
C MET A 1 6.29 -3.88 -10.69
N SER A 2 5.50 -3.10 -9.95
CA SER A 2 5.95 -1.85 -9.34
C SER A 2 6.09 -2.02 -7.84
N TYR A 3 7.13 -1.42 -7.26
CA TYR A 3 7.31 -1.38 -5.80
C TYR A 3 6.77 -0.06 -5.25
N TRP A 4 5.91 -0.15 -4.24
CA TRP A 4 5.23 1.02 -3.67
C TRP A 4 5.50 1.12 -2.17
N ASP A 5 5.73 2.33 -1.70
CA ASP A 5 5.83 2.60 -0.27
C ASP A 5 4.44 2.77 0.37
N SER A 6 4.40 2.98 1.68
CA SER A 6 3.15 3.07 2.41
C SER A 6 2.28 4.26 1.97
N SER A 7 2.88 5.41 1.68
CA SER A 7 2.11 6.60 1.28
C SER A 7 1.42 6.42 -0.06
N ALA A 8 2.09 5.76 -1.01
CA ALA A 8 1.51 5.44 -2.31
C ALA A 8 0.42 4.37 -2.18
N LEU A 9 0.68 3.34 -1.37
CA LEU A 9 -0.26 2.22 -1.19
C LEU A 9 -1.56 2.68 -0.53
N VAL A 10 -1.49 3.58 0.44
CA VAL A 10 -2.67 4.14 1.11
C VAL A 10 -3.64 4.77 0.11
N LYS A 11 -3.13 5.38 -0.97
CA LYS A 11 -3.97 6.04 -1.98
C LYS A 11 -4.87 5.09 -2.75
N LEU A 12 -4.59 3.79 -2.71
CA LEU A 12 -5.47 2.79 -3.31
C LEU A 12 -6.71 2.51 -2.44
N TYR A 13 -6.65 2.80 -1.16
CA TYR A 13 -7.69 2.46 -0.19
C TYR A 13 -8.39 3.68 0.39
N VAL A 14 -7.66 4.78 0.61
CA VAL A 14 -8.22 6.03 1.12
C VAL A 14 -8.27 7.03 -0.02
N GLN A 15 -9.46 7.62 -0.25
CA GLN A 15 -9.63 8.60 -1.33
C GLN A 15 -8.88 9.88 -0.99
N GLU A 16 -7.91 10.23 -1.84
CA GLU A 16 -7.13 11.46 -1.76
C GLU A 16 -7.13 12.12 -3.15
N LEU A 17 -6.59 13.34 -3.26
CA LEU A 17 -6.66 14.11 -4.51
C LEU A 17 -6.06 13.37 -5.71
N ASP A 18 -4.98 12.64 -5.51
CA ASP A 18 -4.26 11.93 -6.58
C ASP A 18 -4.54 10.43 -6.62
N SER A 19 -5.54 9.94 -5.87
CA SER A 19 -5.86 8.51 -5.83
C SER A 19 -6.19 7.92 -7.20
N ALA A 20 -6.90 8.66 -8.04
CA ALA A 20 -7.25 8.18 -9.38
C ALA A 20 -6.00 7.87 -10.21
N GLU A 21 -4.97 8.70 -10.12
CA GLU A 21 -3.71 8.50 -10.82
C GLU A 21 -3.00 7.25 -10.33
N PHE A 22 -2.95 7.05 -9.01
CA PHE A 22 -2.32 5.86 -8.43
C PHE A 22 -3.08 4.58 -8.75
N ARG A 23 -4.42 4.63 -8.77
CA ARG A 23 -5.22 3.47 -9.19
C ARG A 23 -4.96 3.10 -10.64
N ALA A 24 -4.81 4.09 -11.51
CA ALA A 24 -4.47 3.84 -12.91
C ALA A 24 -3.09 3.21 -13.05
N LEU A 25 -2.11 3.68 -12.26
CA LEU A 25 -0.77 3.10 -12.25
C LEU A 25 -0.79 1.65 -11.75
N ALA A 26 -1.58 1.35 -10.74
CA ALA A 26 -1.71 -0.01 -10.21
C ALA A 26 -2.28 -0.96 -11.26
N LEU A 27 -3.29 -0.53 -12.01
CA LEU A 27 -3.87 -1.32 -13.08
C LEU A 27 -2.87 -1.62 -14.19
N LYS A 28 -2.04 -0.64 -14.54
CA LYS A 28 -0.99 -0.82 -15.56
C LYS A 28 0.13 -1.73 -15.08
N ALA A 29 0.43 -1.71 -13.79
CA ALA A 29 1.54 -2.46 -13.23
C ALA A 29 1.27 -3.97 -13.15
N SER A 30 0.05 -4.42 -13.34
CA SER A 30 -0.42 -5.78 -13.14
C SER A 30 -0.26 -6.30 -11.71
N ARG A 31 0.86 -6.01 -11.06
CA ARG A 31 1.12 -6.34 -9.66
C ARG A 31 1.85 -5.21 -8.97
N VAL A 32 1.52 -5.01 -7.70
CA VAL A 32 2.19 -4.04 -6.83
C VAL A 32 2.97 -4.81 -5.77
N ALA A 33 4.24 -4.49 -5.60
CA ALA A 33 5.08 -5.05 -4.54
C ALA A 33 5.30 -4.00 -3.46
N THR A 34 5.41 -4.43 -2.21
CA THR A 34 5.67 -3.55 -1.08
C THR A 34 6.49 -4.28 -0.02
N GLY A 35 7.08 -3.54 0.91
CA GLY A 35 7.88 -4.12 1.98
C GLY A 35 7.03 -4.75 3.08
N SER A 36 7.64 -5.66 3.84
CA SER A 36 6.95 -6.34 4.94
C SER A 36 6.49 -5.38 6.04
N LEU A 37 7.22 -4.30 6.28
CA LEU A 37 6.84 -3.29 7.26
C LEU A 37 5.74 -2.36 6.77
N THR A 38 5.59 -2.22 5.46
CA THR A 38 4.62 -1.31 4.84
C THR A 38 3.19 -1.64 5.25
N ARG A 39 2.86 -2.93 5.40
CA ARG A 39 1.52 -3.35 5.83
C ARG A 39 1.16 -2.76 7.19
N HIS A 40 2.10 -2.76 8.12
CA HIS A 40 1.90 -2.18 9.46
C HIS A 40 1.79 -0.66 9.40
N GLU A 41 2.59 -0.03 8.57
CA GLU A 41 2.54 1.42 8.36
C GLU A 41 1.20 1.86 7.77
N VAL A 42 0.71 1.15 6.78
CA VAL A 42 -0.59 1.42 6.16
C VAL A 42 -1.72 1.27 7.18
N ARG A 43 -1.69 0.21 8.00
CA ARG A 43 -2.67 0.00 9.07
C ARG A 43 -2.67 1.18 10.04
N THR A 44 -1.48 1.65 10.41
CA THR A 44 -1.34 2.82 11.30
C THR A 44 -1.95 4.06 10.68
N VAL A 45 -1.74 4.29 9.38
CA VAL A 45 -2.33 5.42 8.68
C VAL A 45 -3.86 5.31 8.66
N PHE A 46 -4.41 4.13 8.38
CA PHE A 46 -5.87 3.93 8.40
C PHE A 46 -6.45 4.28 9.78
N ARG A 47 -5.83 3.81 10.84
CA ARG A 47 -6.27 4.09 12.21
C ARG A 47 -6.20 5.58 12.55
N ARG A 48 -5.14 6.24 12.12
CA ARG A 48 -4.97 7.68 12.33
C ARG A 48 -6.04 8.47 11.60
N ARG A 49 -6.31 8.13 10.34
CA ARG A 49 -7.35 8.79 9.54
C ARG A 49 -8.74 8.62 10.16
N GLU A 50 -9.01 7.45 10.71
CA GLU A 50 -10.26 7.22 11.42
C GLU A 50 -10.34 8.05 12.70
N ALA A 51 -9.26 8.11 13.49
CA ALA A 51 -9.19 8.91 14.71
C ALA A 51 -9.34 10.41 14.42
N GLU A 52 -8.85 10.88 13.28
CA GLU A 52 -8.96 12.26 12.84
C GLU A 52 -10.34 12.60 12.24
N GLY A 53 -11.19 11.63 12.10
CA GLY A 53 -12.52 11.82 11.51
C GLY A 53 -12.54 11.86 9.99
N VAL A 54 -11.41 11.60 9.33
CA VAL A 54 -11.32 11.52 7.86
C VAL A 54 -12.02 10.27 7.35
N LEU A 55 -11.94 9.19 8.11
CA LEU A 55 -12.64 7.94 7.81
C LEU A 55 -13.76 7.71 8.81
N PRO A 56 -14.89 7.13 8.38
CA PRO A 56 -15.96 6.75 9.31
C PRO A 56 -15.48 5.74 10.34
N SER A 57 -16.16 5.68 11.49
CA SER A 57 -15.86 4.72 12.54
C SER A 57 -16.00 3.29 12.00
N GLY A 58 -14.98 2.46 12.26
CA GLY A 58 -14.94 1.07 11.79
C GLY A 58 -14.28 0.91 10.40
N GLU A 59 -14.08 1.98 9.67
CA GLU A 59 -13.54 1.91 8.31
C GLU A 59 -12.09 1.47 8.26
N ALA A 60 -11.28 1.83 9.26
CA ALA A 60 -9.88 1.42 9.31
C ALA A 60 -9.75 -0.11 9.29
N ALA A 61 -10.57 -0.81 10.07
CA ALA A 61 -10.56 -2.27 10.10
C ALA A 61 -11.03 -2.86 8.77
N ALA A 62 -12.04 -2.26 8.15
CA ALA A 62 -12.56 -2.70 6.86
C ALA A 62 -11.51 -2.55 5.76
N LEU A 63 -10.81 -1.42 5.72
CA LEU A 63 -9.76 -1.18 4.73
C LEU A 63 -8.56 -2.10 4.94
N TYR A 64 -8.22 -2.40 6.17
CA TYR A 64 -7.14 -3.34 6.46
C TYR A 64 -7.50 -4.75 6.00
N ALA A 65 -8.76 -5.16 6.16
CA ALA A 65 -9.26 -6.44 5.64
C ALA A 65 -9.18 -6.48 4.11
N GLU A 66 -9.50 -5.38 3.42
CA GLU A 66 -9.36 -5.27 1.96
C GLU A 66 -7.91 -5.44 1.54
N LEU A 67 -6.98 -4.74 2.21
CA LEU A 67 -5.55 -4.87 1.93
C LEU A 67 -5.10 -6.32 2.07
N ASN A 68 -5.49 -6.98 3.16
CA ASN A 68 -5.12 -8.38 3.39
C ASN A 68 -5.72 -9.32 2.35
N ALA A 69 -6.94 -9.04 1.87
CA ALA A 69 -7.56 -9.81 0.80
C ALA A 69 -6.78 -9.65 -0.52
N ASP A 70 -6.33 -8.43 -0.83
CA ASP A 70 -5.53 -8.17 -2.02
C ASP A 70 -4.16 -8.86 -1.95
N ILE A 71 -3.57 -8.93 -0.77
CA ILE A 71 -2.32 -9.67 -0.53
C ILE A 71 -2.57 -11.17 -0.76
N ALA A 72 -3.65 -11.70 -0.21
CA ALA A 72 -4.01 -13.11 -0.36
C ALA A 72 -4.28 -13.48 -1.83
N ALA A 73 -4.84 -12.54 -2.60
CA ALA A 73 -5.10 -12.73 -4.03
C ALA A 73 -3.84 -12.53 -4.89
N ALA A 74 -2.70 -12.15 -4.28
CA ALA A 74 -1.43 -11.84 -4.94
C ALA A 74 -1.49 -10.61 -5.87
N ASP A 75 -2.48 -9.74 -5.70
CA ASP A 75 -2.52 -8.45 -6.38
C ASP A 75 -1.49 -7.50 -5.77
N ILE A 76 -1.24 -7.66 -4.47
CA ILE A 76 -0.17 -6.99 -3.74
C ILE A 76 0.76 -8.05 -3.19
N VAL A 77 2.04 -7.93 -3.50
CA VAL A 77 3.08 -8.89 -3.11
C VAL A 77 3.93 -8.29 -2.01
N ILE A 78 4.02 -8.99 -0.89
CA ILE A 78 4.87 -8.57 0.22
C ILE A 78 6.27 -9.12 0.01
N GLN A 79 7.27 -8.24 0.03
CA GLN A 79 8.67 -8.60 -0.09
C GLN A 79 9.37 -8.46 1.25
N PRO A 80 10.22 -9.40 1.65
CA PRO A 80 10.98 -9.25 2.90
C PRO A 80 11.98 -8.10 2.78
N GLU A 81 12.10 -7.31 3.85
CA GLU A 81 13.04 -6.20 3.88
C GLU A 81 14.39 -6.68 4.40
N THR A 82 15.26 -7.07 3.48
CA THR A 82 16.62 -7.48 3.78
C THR A 82 17.60 -6.52 3.08
N ALA A 83 18.86 -6.54 3.50
CA ALA A 83 19.89 -5.74 2.85
C ALA A 83 20.00 -6.02 1.35
N ASP A 84 19.83 -7.27 0.96
CA ASP A 84 19.87 -7.65 -0.47
C ASP A 84 18.66 -7.10 -1.21
N MET A 85 17.49 -7.15 -0.60
CA MET A 85 16.28 -6.57 -1.17
C MET A 85 16.39 -5.06 -1.32
N GLU A 86 16.94 -4.38 -0.32
CA GLU A 86 17.15 -2.94 -0.38
C GLU A 86 18.05 -2.54 -1.54
N ARG A 87 19.13 -3.28 -1.77
CA ARG A 87 20.03 -3.02 -2.90
C ARG A 87 19.35 -3.25 -4.23
N GLU A 88 18.53 -4.28 -4.32
CA GLU A 88 17.80 -4.62 -5.54
C GLU A 88 16.69 -3.62 -5.83
N PHE A 89 15.89 -3.31 -4.82
CA PHE A 89 14.78 -2.37 -4.99
C PHE A 89 15.19 -0.91 -4.96
N GLY A 90 16.34 -0.59 -4.39
CA GLY A 90 16.88 0.76 -4.47
C GLY A 90 17.03 1.22 -5.91
N ALA A 91 17.47 0.33 -6.80
CA ALA A 91 17.59 0.63 -8.23
C ALA A 91 16.21 0.79 -8.88
N VAL A 92 15.21 0.02 -8.44
CA VAL A 92 13.84 0.11 -8.97
C VAL A 92 13.15 1.40 -8.55
N LEU A 93 13.36 1.81 -7.29
CA LEU A 93 12.73 3.02 -6.77
C LEU A 93 13.25 4.31 -7.42
N GLU A 94 14.44 4.26 -7.98
CA GLU A 94 15.02 5.38 -8.69
C GLU A 94 14.50 5.53 -10.13
N VAL A 95 13.79 4.53 -10.59
CA VAL A 95 13.20 4.51 -11.92
C VAL A 95 11.77 5.06 -11.88
#